data_00d97edb6ee685bf13dfbf981f526b71
#
_entry.id   00d97edb6ee685bf13dfbf981f526b71
#
_cell.length_a   1.000
_cell.length_b   1.000
_cell.length_c   1.000
_cell.angle_alpha   90.00
_cell.angle_beta   90.00
_cell.angle_gamma   90.00
#
_symmetry.space_group_name_H-M   'P 1'
#
loop_
_entity.id
_entity.type
_entity.pdbx_description
1 polymer ?
#
loop_
_entity_poly.entity_id
_entity_poly.type
_entity_poly.pdbx_seq_one_letter_code
_entity_poly.pdbx_strand_id
1 'polypeptide(L)'
;MKLVIMLSCFICTFAFQGQTVFAVSRPNIVLILADDMGYSDLGCYGGEIRTPNLDRLAKNGIRYTQAYNTSKCWTTRISLLTGLYHHRSDRDFSNTALIGEILKPAKYRTWWSGKHHGSFNPYERGFDHFSGFLGGAINFWNPGDKAREGEC
;
A
#
# COMPACT_ATOMS: atom_id res chain seq x y z
N MET A 1 -63.27 -47.01 -24.90
CA MET A 1 -62.89 -46.26 -23.70
C MET A 1 -61.48 -45.70 -23.93
N LYS A 2 -61.40 -44.47 -24.38
CA LYS A 2 -60.12 -43.86 -24.74
C LYS A 2 -59.62 -42.96 -23.56
N LEU A 3 -58.51 -43.34 -22.95
CA LEU A 3 -57.88 -42.64 -21.84
C LEU A 3 -57.10 -41.47 -22.45
N VAL A 4 -57.51 -40.25 -22.16
CA VAL A 4 -56.81 -39.04 -22.54
C VAL A 4 -55.86 -38.70 -21.38
N ILE A 5 -54.57 -38.88 -21.62
CA ILE A 5 -53.51 -38.43 -20.68
C ILE A 5 -53.23 -36.97 -20.97
N MET A 6 -53.66 -36.05 -20.07
CA MET A 6 -53.25 -34.66 -20.09
C MET A 6 -51.85 -34.54 -19.49
N LEU A 7 -50.87 -34.28 -20.34
CA LEU A 7 -49.49 -33.95 -19.95
C LEU A 7 -49.44 -32.46 -19.55
N SER A 8 -49.47 -32.20 -18.25
CA SER A 8 -49.33 -30.86 -17.69
C SER A 8 -47.85 -30.47 -17.77
N CYS A 9 -47.53 -29.58 -18.70
CA CYS A 9 -46.21 -29.04 -18.86
C CYS A 9 -45.99 -27.92 -17.81
N PHE A 10 -45.33 -28.28 -16.72
CA PHE A 10 -44.92 -27.31 -15.68
C PHE A 10 -43.71 -26.54 -16.21
N ILE A 11 -43.96 -25.38 -16.79
CA ILE A 11 -42.91 -24.44 -17.16
C ILE A 11 -42.40 -23.78 -15.88
N CYS A 12 -41.29 -24.32 -15.38
CA CYS A 12 -40.57 -23.72 -14.27
C CYS A 12 -39.81 -22.48 -14.78
N THR A 13 -40.43 -21.31 -14.71
CA THR A 13 -39.80 -20.05 -14.96
C THR A 13 -38.82 -19.77 -13.80
N PHE A 14 -37.55 -20.14 -13.98
CA PHE A 14 -36.47 -19.65 -13.14
C PHE A 14 -36.36 -18.13 -13.35
N ALA A 15 -36.94 -17.38 -12.42
CA ALA A 15 -36.65 -15.95 -12.30
C ALA A 15 -35.16 -15.79 -11.96
N PHE A 16 -34.38 -15.49 -12.97
CA PHE A 16 -33.01 -15.04 -12.81
C PHE A 16 -33.09 -13.70 -12.06
N GLN A 17 -33.01 -13.76 -10.73
CA GLN A 17 -32.81 -12.56 -9.94
C GLN A 17 -31.40 -12.08 -10.27
N GLY A 18 -31.31 -11.11 -11.17
CA GLY A 18 -30.07 -10.41 -11.46
C GLY A 18 -29.57 -9.81 -10.15
N GLN A 19 -28.60 -10.47 -9.53
CA GLN A 19 -27.85 -9.87 -8.46
C GLN A 19 -27.17 -8.64 -9.06
N THR A 20 -27.62 -7.46 -8.67
CA THR A 20 -26.90 -6.23 -8.92
C THR A 20 -25.56 -6.35 -8.23
N VAL A 21 -24.54 -6.72 -8.99
CA VAL A 21 -23.15 -6.62 -8.54
C VAL A 21 -22.92 -5.15 -8.31
N PHE A 22 -23.04 -4.69 -7.08
CA PHE A 22 -22.54 -3.38 -6.68
C PHE A 22 -21.09 -3.36 -7.06
N ALA A 23 -20.72 -2.51 -8.02
CA ALA A 23 -19.35 -2.27 -8.32
C ALA A 23 -18.68 -1.79 -7.01
N VAL A 24 -17.89 -2.64 -6.41
CA VAL A 24 -17.14 -2.28 -5.19
C VAL A 24 -16.28 -1.09 -5.59
N SER A 25 -16.62 0.09 -5.09
CA SER A 25 -15.82 1.28 -5.31
C SER A 25 -14.44 0.99 -4.75
N ARG A 26 -13.41 1.12 -5.58
CA ARG A 26 -12.03 0.91 -5.13
C ARG A 26 -11.70 2.01 -4.14
N PRO A 27 -11.33 1.67 -2.89
CA PRO A 27 -10.96 2.68 -1.91
C PRO A 27 -9.66 3.37 -2.33
N ASN A 28 -9.53 4.64 -1.98
CA ASN A 28 -8.22 5.29 -2.03
C ASN A 28 -7.33 4.70 -0.93
N ILE A 29 -6.07 4.45 -1.25
CA ILE A 29 -5.08 3.89 -0.33
C ILE A 29 -4.05 4.98 -0.07
N VAL A 30 -3.88 5.38 1.18
CA VAL A 30 -2.85 6.33 1.61
C VAL A 30 -1.91 5.58 2.56
N LEU A 31 -0.66 5.39 2.12
CA LEU A 31 0.39 4.76 2.90
C LEU A 31 1.34 5.84 3.40
N ILE A 32 1.44 5.99 4.73
CA ILE A 32 2.33 6.96 5.37
C ILE A 32 3.42 6.19 6.12
N LEU A 33 4.66 6.35 5.67
CA LEU A 33 5.84 5.79 6.33
C LEU A 33 6.63 6.91 6.97
N ALA A 34 6.61 6.98 8.29
CA ALA A 34 7.47 7.88 9.05
C ALA A 34 8.89 7.30 9.10
N ASP A 35 9.89 8.17 8.97
CA ASP A 35 11.30 7.80 9.05
C ASP A 35 11.82 8.12 10.45
N ASP A 36 12.50 7.17 11.07
CA ASP A 36 13.09 7.27 12.41
C ASP A 36 12.10 7.61 13.55
N MET A 37 10.84 7.25 13.40
CA MET A 37 9.82 7.43 14.44
C MET A 37 9.81 6.24 15.40
N GLY A 38 9.90 6.52 16.69
CA GLY A 38 9.79 5.52 17.76
C GLY A 38 8.36 5.17 18.12
N TYR A 39 8.16 4.03 18.78
CA TYR A 39 6.85 3.56 19.21
C TYR A 39 6.12 4.57 20.09
N SER A 40 6.85 5.21 21.03
CA SER A 40 6.31 6.15 22.00
C SER A 40 6.27 7.61 21.53
N ASP A 41 6.52 7.88 20.25
CA ASP A 41 6.48 9.27 19.76
C ASP A 41 5.06 9.75 19.48
N LEU A 42 4.12 8.84 19.27
CA LEU A 42 2.72 9.15 19.04
C LEU A 42 1.94 9.23 20.36
N GLY A 43 1.07 10.23 20.48
CA GLY A 43 0.21 10.40 21.66
C GLY A 43 -0.67 9.18 21.95
N CYS A 44 -1.18 8.50 20.94
CA CYS A 44 -1.98 7.27 21.09
C CYS A 44 -1.21 6.08 21.69
N TYR A 45 0.11 6.14 21.75
CA TYR A 45 0.99 5.17 22.41
C TYR A 45 1.64 5.72 23.68
N GLY A 46 1.18 6.87 24.16
CA GLY A 46 1.69 7.49 25.39
C GLY A 46 2.83 8.49 25.17
N GLY A 47 3.05 8.95 23.93
CA GLY A 47 4.05 9.94 23.60
C GLY A 47 3.78 11.31 24.19
N GLU A 48 4.85 12.06 24.45
CA GLU A 48 4.77 13.44 24.94
C GLU A 48 4.38 14.44 23.83
N ILE A 49 4.62 14.06 22.57
CA ILE A 49 4.32 14.89 21.42
C ILE A 49 2.81 14.88 21.16
N ARG A 50 2.24 16.05 20.97
CA ARG A 50 0.83 16.20 20.62
C ARG A 50 0.59 15.81 19.16
N THR A 51 -0.08 14.68 18.93
CA THR A 51 -0.38 14.14 17.60
C THR A 51 -1.90 13.97 17.36
N PRO A 52 -2.71 15.05 17.49
CA PRO A 52 -4.17 14.93 17.57
C PRO A 52 -4.83 14.31 16.34
N ASN A 53 -4.25 14.47 15.15
CA ASN A 53 -4.78 13.88 13.94
C ASN A 53 -4.46 12.38 13.83
N LEU A 54 -3.25 11.98 14.23
CA LEU A 54 -2.87 10.56 14.28
C LEU A 54 -3.60 9.84 15.41
N ASP A 55 -3.78 10.49 16.55
CA ASP A 55 -4.56 9.95 17.66
C ASP A 55 -6.03 9.73 17.27
N ARG A 56 -6.60 10.65 16.49
CA ARG A 56 -7.96 10.50 15.95
C ARG A 56 -8.04 9.35 14.95
N LEU A 57 -7.03 9.18 14.10
CA LEU A 57 -6.94 8.04 13.18
C LEU A 57 -6.86 6.73 13.94
N ALA A 58 -6.01 6.66 14.97
CA ALA A 58 -5.85 5.50 15.83
C ALA A 58 -7.14 5.15 16.62
N LYS A 59 -7.90 6.15 17.05
CA LYS A 59 -9.18 5.97 17.76
C LYS A 59 -10.27 5.39 16.85
N ASN A 60 -10.27 5.74 15.56
CA ASN A 60 -11.30 5.35 14.60
C ASN A 60 -10.90 4.16 13.72
N GLY A 61 -9.68 3.65 13.87
CA GLY A 61 -9.11 2.56 13.07
C GLY A 61 -8.57 1.43 13.94
N ILE A 62 -7.66 0.68 13.34
CA ILE A 62 -6.94 -0.41 14.01
C ILE A 62 -5.59 0.11 14.48
N ARG A 63 -5.26 -0.11 15.73
CA ARG A 63 -3.97 0.20 16.33
C ARG A 63 -3.28 -1.09 16.75
N TYR A 64 -2.14 -1.37 16.18
CA TYR A 64 -1.32 -2.52 16.56
C TYR A 64 -0.40 -2.16 17.71
N THR A 65 -0.32 -3.04 18.70
CA THR A 65 0.63 -2.92 19.83
C THR A 65 1.92 -3.72 19.61
N GLN A 66 1.91 -4.63 18.63
CA GLN A 66 3.04 -5.48 18.27
C GLN A 66 3.19 -5.49 16.75
N ALA A 67 3.70 -4.40 16.19
CA ALA A 67 4.06 -4.30 14.79
C ALA A 67 5.54 -3.93 14.68
N TYR A 68 6.30 -4.75 13.98
CA TYR A 68 7.76 -4.62 13.90
C TYR A 68 8.17 -4.38 12.46
N ASN A 69 9.05 -3.42 12.26
CA ASN A 69 9.75 -3.20 11.01
C ASN A 69 11.09 -3.98 10.99
N THR A 70 11.93 -3.74 10.01
CA THR A 70 13.26 -4.37 9.92
C THR A 70 14.37 -3.52 10.54
N SER A 71 14.02 -2.52 11.34
CA SER A 71 14.90 -1.61 12.10
C SER A 71 15.92 -0.83 11.25
N LYS A 72 15.74 -0.80 9.93
CA LYS A 72 16.56 -0.02 9.01
C LYS A 72 15.70 0.52 7.87
N CYS A 73 15.98 1.76 7.45
CA CYS A 73 15.15 2.48 6.47
C CYS A 73 15.00 1.74 5.13
N TRP A 74 16.09 1.33 4.49
CA TRP A 74 16.00 0.68 3.18
C TRP A 74 15.37 -0.73 3.25
N THR A 75 15.69 -1.53 4.26
CA THR A 75 15.13 -2.87 4.43
C THR A 75 13.63 -2.83 4.75
N THR A 76 13.19 -1.87 5.55
CA THR A 76 11.77 -1.63 5.82
C THR A 76 11.04 -1.22 4.52
N ARG A 77 11.64 -0.36 3.71
CA ARG A 77 11.06 0.08 2.42
C ARG A 77 10.96 -1.06 1.43
N ILE A 78 11.99 -1.92 1.33
CA ILE A 78 11.92 -3.14 0.52
C ILE A 78 10.73 -3.99 0.96
N SER A 79 10.64 -4.32 2.24
CA SER A 79 9.57 -5.18 2.75
C SER A 79 8.18 -4.58 2.52
N LEU A 80 8.03 -3.26 2.69
CA LEU A 80 6.78 -2.56 2.48
C LEU A 80 6.36 -2.53 1.02
N LEU A 81 7.30 -2.25 0.11
CA LEU A 81 7.02 -2.09 -1.31
C LEU A 81 6.80 -3.42 -2.02
N THR A 82 7.40 -4.50 -1.55
CA THR A 82 7.36 -5.83 -2.20
C THR A 82 6.45 -6.81 -1.49
N GLY A 83 6.12 -6.58 -0.20
CA GLY A 83 5.44 -7.56 0.64
C GLY A 83 6.33 -8.75 1.06
N LEU A 84 7.64 -8.70 0.77
CA LEU A 84 8.59 -9.76 1.09
C LEU A 84 9.53 -9.35 2.22
N TYR A 85 10.10 -10.32 2.91
CA TYR A 85 11.24 -10.03 3.76
C TYR A 85 12.42 -9.50 2.93
N HIS A 86 13.08 -8.47 3.42
CA HIS A 86 14.13 -7.74 2.68
C HIS A 86 15.26 -8.61 2.13
N HIS A 87 15.59 -9.73 2.79
CA HIS A 87 16.61 -10.66 2.34
C HIS A 87 16.19 -11.57 1.18
N ARG A 88 14.90 -11.52 0.79
CA ARG A 88 14.35 -12.24 -0.37
C ARG A 88 14.25 -11.37 -1.62
N SER A 89 14.48 -10.09 -1.49
CA SER A 89 14.51 -9.14 -2.59
C SER A 89 15.94 -8.70 -2.84
N ASP A 90 16.33 -8.61 -4.10
CA ASP A 90 17.59 -7.96 -4.46
C ASP A 90 17.53 -6.48 -4.10
N ARG A 91 18.68 -5.88 -3.82
CA ARG A 91 18.75 -4.48 -3.39
C ARG A 91 18.21 -3.51 -4.43
N ASP A 92 18.28 -3.87 -5.69
CA ASP A 92 17.73 -3.13 -6.83
C ASP A 92 16.28 -3.51 -7.17
N PHE A 93 15.69 -4.43 -6.40
CA PHE A 93 14.31 -4.93 -6.57
C PHE A 93 14.06 -5.63 -7.92
N SER A 94 15.11 -6.04 -8.64
CA SER A 94 15.00 -6.61 -9.97
C SER A 94 14.20 -7.92 -10.01
N ASN A 95 14.25 -8.69 -8.93
CA ASN A 95 13.61 -10.00 -8.80
C ASN A 95 12.20 -9.97 -8.20
N THR A 96 11.62 -8.79 -7.97
CA THR A 96 10.33 -8.64 -7.28
C THR A 96 9.42 -7.64 -7.95
N ALA A 97 8.09 -7.85 -7.82
CA ALA A 97 7.10 -6.84 -8.18
C ALA A 97 6.88 -5.85 -7.03
N LEU A 98 6.72 -4.59 -7.35
CA LEU A 98 6.44 -3.54 -6.40
C LEU A 98 4.94 -3.27 -6.30
N ILE A 99 4.50 -2.71 -5.17
CA ILE A 99 3.10 -2.35 -4.94
C ILE A 99 2.54 -1.46 -6.07
N GLY A 100 3.33 -0.56 -6.64
CA GLY A 100 2.95 0.26 -7.78
C GLY A 100 2.60 -0.58 -9.01
N GLU A 101 3.42 -1.58 -9.31
CA GLU A 101 3.22 -2.49 -10.43
C GLU A 101 2.00 -3.39 -10.21
N ILE A 102 1.77 -3.84 -8.96
CA ILE A 102 0.63 -4.69 -8.60
C ILE A 102 -0.71 -3.92 -8.67
N LEU A 103 -0.72 -2.65 -8.29
CA LEU A 103 -1.93 -1.83 -8.27
C LEU A 103 -2.33 -1.31 -9.66
N LYS A 104 -1.41 -1.22 -10.60
CA LYS A 104 -1.64 -0.70 -11.95
C LYS A 104 -2.67 -1.50 -12.77
N PRO A 105 -2.62 -2.84 -12.83
CA PRO A 105 -3.66 -3.65 -13.47
C PRO A 105 -5.04 -3.48 -12.82
N ALA A 106 -5.08 -3.18 -11.52
CA ALA A 106 -6.32 -2.85 -10.82
C ALA A 106 -6.79 -1.40 -11.08
N LYS A 107 -6.15 -0.70 -12.02
CA LYS A 107 -6.47 0.67 -12.47
C LYS A 107 -6.37 1.72 -11.34
N TYR A 108 -5.48 1.53 -10.39
CA TYR A 108 -5.09 2.58 -9.46
C TYR A 108 -4.12 3.54 -10.15
N ARG A 109 -4.23 4.81 -9.82
CA ARG A 109 -3.17 5.79 -10.06
C ARG A 109 -2.26 5.79 -8.85
N THR A 110 -0.96 5.76 -9.08
CA THR A 110 0.04 5.53 -8.05
C THR A 110 0.96 6.74 -7.93
N TRP A 111 1.05 7.27 -6.71
CA TRP A 111 1.80 8.46 -6.40
C TRP A 111 2.75 8.17 -5.25
N TRP A 112 3.97 8.65 -5.37
CA TRP A 112 4.95 8.56 -4.32
C TRP A 112 5.49 9.94 -4.00
N SER A 113 5.53 10.32 -2.72
CA SER A 113 6.14 11.56 -2.25
C SER A 113 7.13 11.28 -1.12
N GLY A 114 8.30 11.91 -1.19
CA GLY A 114 9.32 11.84 -0.16
C GLY A 114 10.49 10.89 -0.47
N LYS A 115 11.08 10.34 0.58
CA LYS A 115 12.28 9.49 0.52
C LYS A 115 12.02 8.18 -0.22
N HIS A 116 12.90 7.87 -1.17
CA HIS A 116 12.89 6.61 -1.91
C HIS A 116 13.81 5.56 -1.28
N HIS A 117 15.08 5.84 -1.19
CA HIS A 117 16.15 4.98 -0.65
C HIS A 117 16.25 3.62 -1.38
N GLY A 118 16.10 3.63 -2.67
CA GLY A 118 16.26 2.47 -3.56
C GLY A 118 17.08 2.84 -4.80
N SER A 119 17.44 1.84 -5.59
CA SER A 119 18.26 1.98 -6.78
C SER A 119 17.48 2.00 -8.10
N PHE A 120 16.14 2.05 -8.03
CA PHE A 120 15.29 2.06 -9.23
C PHE A 120 14.65 3.43 -9.46
N ASN A 121 14.26 3.67 -10.70
CA ASN A 121 13.41 4.81 -11.04
C ASN A 121 11.93 4.47 -10.75
N PRO A 122 11.24 5.20 -9.84
CA PRO A 122 9.86 4.92 -9.50
C PRO A 122 8.91 4.91 -10.70
N TYR A 123 9.12 5.75 -11.70
CA TYR A 123 8.31 5.79 -12.92
C TYR A 123 8.35 4.48 -13.73
N GLU A 124 9.48 3.79 -13.69
CA GLU A 124 9.67 2.50 -14.40
C GLU A 124 9.08 1.33 -13.62
N ARG A 125 8.81 1.53 -12.33
CA ARG A 125 8.35 0.51 -11.40
C ARG A 125 6.92 0.76 -10.90
N GLY A 126 6.08 1.25 -11.80
CA GLY A 126 4.63 1.29 -11.59
C GLY A 126 4.10 2.53 -10.86
N PHE A 127 4.91 3.57 -10.63
CA PHE A 127 4.44 4.83 -10.07
C PHE A 127 4.20 5.86 -11.17
N ASP A 128 2.99 6.40 -11.22
CA ASP A 128 2.61 7.41 -12.22
C ASP A 128 3.21 8.78 -11.88
N HIS A 129 3.45 9.04 -10.59
CA HIS A 129 4.07 10.27 -10.11
C HIS A 129 5.06 9.99 -8.99
N PHE A 130 6.19 10.70 -9.04
CA PHE A 130 7.19 10.71 -7.98
C PHE A 130 7.64 12.14 -7.70
N SER A 131 7.63 12.53 -6.43
CA SER A 131 8.18 13.79 -5.95
C SER A 131 8.96 13.55 -4.68
N GLY A 132 10.27 13.68 -4.73
CA GLY A 132 11.12 13.38 -3.59
C GLY A 132 12.58 13.21 -3.98
N PHE A 133 13.31 12.42 -3.21
CA PHE A 133 14.72 12.15 -3.42
C PHE A 133 15.01 10.64 -3.42
N LEU A 134 15.97 10.23 -4.27
CA LEU A 134 16.29 8.82 -4.48
C LEU A 134 17.19 8.25 -3.38
N GLY A 135 18.03 9.08 -2.79
CA GLY A 135 18.98 8.67 -1.77
C GLY A 135 18.39 8.32 -0.41
N GLY A 136 19.23 7.86 0.50
CA GLY A 136 18.84 7.48 1.87
C GLY A 136 18.67 8.68 2.80
N ALA A 137 19.32 9.82 2.51
CA ALA A 137 19.19 11.04 3.27
C ALA A 137 19.39 12.26 2.38
N ILE A 138 18.92 13.41 2.85
CA ILE A 138 19.03 14.69 2.18
C ILE A 138 19.09 15.80 3.22
N ASN A 139 19.69 16.92 2.87
CA ASN A 139 19.61 18.12 3.70
C ASN A 139 18.19 18.72 3.58
N PHE A 140 17.48 18.87 4.68
CA PHE A 140 16.09 19.36 4.70
C PHE A 140 15.95 20.83 4.28
N TRP A 141 16.98 21.64 4.49
CA TRP A 141 16.97 23.09 4.23
C TRP A 141 17.55 23.45 2.87
N ASN A 142 18.54 22.67 2.44
CA ASN A 142 19.17 22.83 1.13
C ASN A 142 19.33 21.45 0.51
N PRO A 143 18.32 20.97 -0.19
CA PRO A 143 18.32 19.66 -0.84
C PRO A 143 19.25 19.56 -2.06
N GLY A 144 20.17 20.55 -2.22
CA GLY A 144 21.13 20.60 -3.32
C GLY A 144 21.92 19.30 -3.51
N ASP A 145 22.83 19.31 -4.45
CA ASP A 145 23.41 18.17 -5.16
C ASP A 145 24.25 17.15 -4.35
N LYS A 146 24.32 17.27 -3.02
CA LYS A 146 25.17 16.38 -2.22
C LYS A 146 24.35 15.54 -1.24
N ALA A 147 24.25 14.25 -1.56
CA ALA A 147 24.10 13.23 -0.55
C ALA A 147 25.22 13.35 0.49
N ARG A 148 24.98 12.97 1.75
CA ARG A 148 26.06 12.85 2.74
C ARG A 148 27.16 11.96 2.20
N GLU A 149 28.42 12.33 2.36
CA GLU A 149 29.55 11.46 2.05
C GLU A 149 29.37 10.12 2.79
N GLY A 150 29.34 9.02 2.04
CA GLY A 150 29.21 7.66 2.58
C GLY A 150 27.79 7.05 2.52
N GLU A 151 26.77 7.75 2.03
CA GLU A 151 25.46 7.17 1.74
C GLU A 151 25.31 6.89 0.24
N CYS A 152 25.34 5.61 -0.10
CA CYS A 152 25.06 5.10 -1.45
C CYS A 152 23.57 5.15 -1.77
#